data_347ee95341e8ececf9002a91b1241783
#
_entry.id   347ee95341e8ececf9002a91b1241783
#
_cell.length_a   1.000
_cell.length_b   1.000
_cell.length_c   1.000
_cell.angle_alpha   90.00
_cell.angle_beta   90.00
_cell.angle_gamma   90.00
#
_symmetry.space_group_name_H-M   'P 1'
#
loop_
_entity.id
_entity.type
_entity.pdbx_description
1 polymer ?
#
loop_
_entity_poly.entity_id
_entity_poly.type
_entity_poly.pdbx_seq_one_letter_code
_entity_poly.pdbx_strand_id
1 'polypeptide(L)'
;MSEENEPKEIEPKGSRILFCYFVVVLLLGLVAVGILFRAFDTAFVERDKWMKVAESQKRPNRLVLPGRGNIYSSDGKLMATSVPRYYMYIDFKADAYTPAKGAKYNWLDTFKTSKKDGVDSLAFYLSRKLKDRTPAGYKAYLLKGLSGKSRQFPIYAGKVSYSDLKEIRKFPFLRLGRYKSGFYTKEMVQRQKPFGTLASRTIGDIYGEIE
;
A
#
# COMPACT_ATOMS: atom_id res chain seq x y z
N MET A 1 -25.70 -48.21 71.73
CA MET A 1 -25.25 -46.84 71.41
C MET A 1 -25.09 -46.80 69.90
N SER A 2 -26.18 -46.42 69.24
CA SER A 2 -26.28 -46.38 67.76
C SER A 2 -25.89 -45.00 67.27
N GLU A 3 -24.79 -44.88 66.54
CA GLU A 3 -24.42 -43.62 65.83
C GLU A 3 -25.39 -43.47 64.66
N GLU A 4 -26.21 -42.50 64.75
CA GLU A 4 -27.11 -42.03 63.70
C GLU A 4 -26.30 -41.27 62.65
N ASN A 5 -26.14 -41.92 61.54
CA ASN A 5 -25.45 -41.33 60.33
C ASN A 5 -26.44 -40.38 59.66
N GLU A 6 -26.33 -39.07 59.94
CA GLU A 6 -27.05 -38.06 59.19
C GLU A 6 -26.60 -38.08 57.73
N PRO A 7 -27.53 -38.12 56.75
CA PRO A 7 -27.16 -38.03 55.34
C PRO A 7 -26.65 -36.64 54.99
N LYS A 8 -25.39 -36.52 54.57
CA LYS A 8 -24.83 -35.30 53.97
C LYS A 8 -25.68 -34.90 52.77
N GLU A 9 -26.39 -33.80 52.90
CA GLU A 9 -27.10 -33.15 51.80
C GLU A 9 -26.12 -32.83 50.69
N ILE A 10 -26.21 -33.57 49.56
CA ILE A 10 -25.41 -33.34 48.36
C ILE A 10 -26.05 -32.16 47.63
N GLU A 11 -25.54 -30.95 47.87
CA GLU A 11 -25.94 -29.79 47.08
C GLU A 11 -25.83 -30.10 45.57
N PRO A 12 -26.90 -29.90 44.80
CA PRO A 12 -26.90 -30.29 43.40
C PRO A 12 -25.89 -29.41 42.62
N LYS A 13 -24.81 -30.03 42.14
CA LYS A 13 -23.79 -29.40 41.30
C LYS A 13 -24.37 -28.63 40.09
N GLY A 14 -25.64 -28.90 39.73
CA GLY A 14 -26.36 -28.19 38.66
C GLY A 14 -26.67 -26.72 38.95
N SER A 15 -26.87 -26.34 40.22
CA SER A 15 -27.22 -24.96 40.57
C SER A 15 -26.05 -24.00 40.36
N ARG A 16 -24.82 -24.44 40.62
CA ARG A 16 -23.60 -23.63 40.38
C ARG A 16 -23.33 -23.43 38.90
N ILE A 17 -23.55 -24.45 38.09
CA ILE A 17 -23.38 -24.38 36.62
C ILE A 17 -24.39 -23.40 36.01
N LEU A 18 -25.66 -23.52 36.42
CA LEU A 18 -26.71 -22.60 35.98
C LEU A 18 -26.42 -21.16 36.43
N PHE A 19 -25.95 -20.93 37.64
CA PHE A 19 -25.56 -19.62 38.12
C PHE A 19 -24.44 -19.02 37.26
N CYS A 20 -23.35 -19.78 36.99
CA CYS A 20 -22.28 -19.33 36.12
C CYS A 20 -22.78 -19.02 34.73
N TYR A 21 -23.69 -19.84 34.18
CA TYR A 21 -24.31 -19.58 32.86
C TYR A 21 -25.07 -18.25 32.85
N PHE A 22 -25.92 -17.99 33.84
CA PHE A 22 -26.64 -16.74 33.95
C PHE A 22 -25.74 -15.53 34.13
N VAL A 23 -24.64 -15.66 34.89
CA VAL A 23 -23.65 -14.57 35.05
C VAL A 23 -22.98 -14.25 33.70
N VAL A 24 -22.60 -15.27 32.92
CA VAL A 24 -21.99 -15.09 31.61
C VAL A 24 -22.98 -14.43 30.64
N VAL A 25 -24.21 -14.90 30.58
CA VAL A 25 -25.28 -14.33 29.76
C VAL A 25 -25.55 -12.87 30.12
N LEU A 26 -25.65 -12.59 31.43
CA LEU A 26 -25.82 -11.21 31.90
C LEU A 26 -24.65 -10.31 31.50
N LEU A 27 -23.43 -10.77 31.65
CA LEU A 27 -22.25 -10.01 31.28
C LEU A 27 -22.19 -9.73 29.76
N LEU A 28 -22.51 -10.75 28.94
CA LEU A 28 -22.62 -10.58 27.50
C LEU A 28 -23.75 -9.60 27.14
N GLY A 29 -24.87 -9.67 27.83
CA GLY A 29 -26.00 -8.73 27.68
C GLY A 29 -25.59 -7.28 27.97
N LEU A 30 -24.85 -7.06 29.06
CA LEU A 30 -24.33 -5.73 29.39
C LEU A 30 -23.38 -5.19 28.34
N VAL A 31 -22.47 -6.04 27.81
CA VAL A 31 -21.58 -5.67 26.72
C VAL A 31 -22.37 -5.31 25.47
N ALA A 32 -23.38 -6.11 25.11
CA ALA A 32 -24.24 -5.84 23.95
C ALA A 32 -24.97 -4.50 24.07
N VAL A 33 -25.54 -4.23 25.25
CA VAL A 33 -26.20 -2.93 25.52
C VAL A 33 -25.20 -1.77 25.41
N GLY A 34 -23.98 -1.93 25.94
CA GLY A 34 -22.93 -0.92 25.82
C GLY A 34 -22.54 -0.63 24.36
N ILE A 35 -22.45 -1.67 23.53
CA ILE A 35 -22.17 -1.52 22.09
C ILE A 35 -23.32 -0.77 21.38
N LEU A 36 -24.57 -1.16 21.67
CA LEU A 36 -25.74 -0.51 21.08
C LEU A 36 -25.83 0.96 21.50
N PHE A 37 -25.58 1.26 22.77
CA PHE A 37 -25.54 2.63 23.27
C PHE A 37 -24.46 3.46 22.55
N ARG A 38 -23.25 2.89 22.41
CA ARG A 38 -22.16 3.58 21.69
C ARG A 38 -22.44 3.76 20.20
N ALA A 39 -23.08 2.77 19.59
CA ALA A 39 -23.50 2.88 18.19
C ALA A 39 -24.55 3.99 18.00
N PHE A 40 -25.51 4.08 18.92
CA PHE A 40 -26.51 5.15 18.91
C PHE A 40 -25.87 6.53 19.11
N ASP A 41 -25.00 6.68 20.07
CA ASP A 41 -24.28 7.91 20.36
C ASP A 41 -23.50 8.39 19.11
N THR A 42 -22.75 7.47 18.48
CA THR A 42 -21.99 7.78 17.25
C THR A 42 -22.88 8.14 16.06
N ALA A 43 -24.04 7.46 15.91
CA ALA A 43 -24.95 7.65 14.78
C ALA A 43 -25.78 8.93 14.90
N PHE A 44 -26.17 9.31 16.09
CA PHE A 44 -27.12 10.42 16.31
C PHE A 44 -26.46 11.64 16.96
N VAL A 45 -25.67 11.46 18.00
CA VAL A 45 -25.06 12.58 18.75
C VAL A 45 -23.81 13.11 18.05
N GLU A 46 -22.91 12.21 17.61
CA GLU A 46 -21.67 12.61 16.92
C GLU A 46 -21.83 12.76 15.40
N ARG A 47 -23.05 12.66 14.85
CA ARG A 47 -23.32 12.69 13.41
C ARG A 47 -22.68 13.89 12.71
N ASP A 48 -22.86 15.09 13.24
CA ASP A 48 -22.35 16.30 12.61
C ASP A 48 -20.83 16.37 12.57
N LYS A 49 -20.17 15.84 13.60
CA LYS A 49 -18.72 15.71 13.66
C LYS A 49 -18.22 14.77 12.54
N TRP A 50 -18.83 13.61 12.41
CA TRP A 50 -18.43 12.64 11.38
C TRP A 50 -18.81 13.08 9.97
N MET A 51 -19.90 13.81 9.79
CA MET A 51 -20.25 14.46 8.52
C MET A 51 -19.19 15.47 8.09
N LYS A 52 -18.71 16.33 8.98
CA LYS A 52 -17.61 17.28 8.68
C LYS A 52 -16.33 16.56 8.31
N VAL A 53 -15.98 15.48 9.00
CA VAL A 53 -14.82 14.64 8.66
C VAL A 53 -14.99 14.02 7.28
N ALA A 54 -16.16 13.48 6.98
CA ALA A 54 -16.47 12.90 5.67
C ALA A 54 -16.39 13.95 4.54
N GLU A 55 -16.89 15.15 4.77
CA GLU A 55 -16.80 16.25 3.80
C GLU A 55 -15.36 16.69 3.56
N SER A 56 -14.53 16.76 4.60
CA SER A 56 -13.11 17.08 4.46
C SER A 56 -12.32 16.02 3.67
N GLN A 57 -12.79 14.78 3.67
CA GLN A 57 -12.19 13.69 2.90
C GLN A 57 -12.73 13.59 1.47
N LYS A 58 -13.89 14.19 1.18
CA LYS A 58 -14.37 14.29 -0.19
C LYS A 58 -13.41 15.15 -0.99
N ARG A 59 -12.93 14.66 -2.09
CA ARG A 59 -12.19 15.42 -3.09
C ARG A 59 -13.17 15.83 -4.20
N PRO A 60 -13.91 16.94 -4.04
CA PRO A 60 -14.80 17.42 -5.08
C PRO A 60 -13.95 17.77 -6.30
N ASN A 61 -14.49 17.53 -7.49
CA ASN A 61 -13.88 17.91 -8.76
C ASN A 61 -12.55 17.20 -9.11
N ARG A 62 -12.37 15.94 -8.69
CA ARG A 62 -11.30 15.16 -9.30
C ARG A 62 -11.64 14.92 -10.76
N LEU A 63 -10.97 15.67 -11.63
CA LEU A 63 -11.07 15.46 -13.08
C LEU A 63 -10.51 14.08 -13.42
N VAL A 64 -11.38 13.15 -13.78
CA VAL A 64 -10.98 11.86 -14.30
C VAL A 64 -10.94 11.98 -15.82
N LEU A 65 -9.74 12.09 -16.36
CA LEU A 65 -9.56 12.15 -17.80
C LEU A 65 -9.93 10.79 -18.41
N PRO A 66 -10.74 10.76 -19.48
CA PRO A 66 -11.08 9.51 -20.17
C PRO A 66 -9.84 8.90 -20.80
N GLY A 67 -9.76 7.56 -20.80
CA GLY A 67 -8.74 6.84 -21.54
C GLY A 67 -8.91 7.09 -23.05
N ARG A 68 -7.81 7.42 -23.73
CA ARG A 68 -7.82 7.60 -25.19
C ARG A 68 -7.80 6.26 -25.89
N GLY A 69 -8.71 6.07 -26.86
CA GLY A 69 -8.80 4.87 -27.69
C GLY A 69 -7.63 4.72 -28.68
N ASN A 70 -7.59 3.61 -29.35
CA ASN A 70 -6.68 3.32 -30.43
C ASN A 70 -7.12 3.97 -31.73
N ILE A 71 -6.18 4.33 -32.61
CA ILE A 71 -6.45 4.80 -33.97
C ILE A 71 -5.84 3.78 -34.93
N TYR A 72 -6.65 3.31 -35.85
CA TYR A 72 -6.25 2.36 -36.89
C TYR A 72 -6.33 3.01 -38.25
N SER A 73 -5.52 2.53 -39.19
CA SER A 73 -5.63 2.86 -40.62
C SER A 73 -6.74 2.02 -41.26
N SER A 74 -7.07 2.33 -42.51
CA SER A 74 -8.09 1.59 -43.30
C SER A 74 -7.76 0.10 -43.47
N ASP A 75 -6.49 -0.25 -43.46
CA ASP A 75 -5.96 -1.63 -43.54
C ASP A 75 -5.77 -2.28 -42.15
N GLY A 76 -6.34 -1.70 -41.09
CA GLY A 76 -6.33 -2.23 -39.73
C GLY A 76 -5.01 -2.10 -38.99
N LYS A 77 -4.01 -1.38 -39.48
CA LYS A 77 -2.75 -1.16 -38.77
C LYS A 77 -2.89 -0.13 -37.67
N LEU A 78 -2.28 -0.40 -36.53
CA LEU A 78 -2.34 0.46 -35.35
C LEU A 78 -1.49 1.73 -35.57
N MET A 79 -2.14 2.87 -35.79
CA MET A 79 -1.49 4.17 -36.03
C MET A 79 -1.14 4.90 -34.74
N ALA A 80 -1.98 4.80 -33.72
CA ALA A 80 -1.71 5.37 -32.40
C ALA A 80 -2.43 4.61 -31.31
N THR A 81 -1.74 4.39 -30.17
CA THR A 81 -2.28 3.70 -29.00
C THR A 81 -1.84 4.39 -27.72
N SER A 82 -2.57 4.15 -26.65
CA SER A 82 -2.23 4.62 -25.31
C SER A 82 -1.63 3.47 -24.52
N VAL A 83 -0.37 3.60 -24.13
CA VAL A 83 0.39 2.55 -23.42
C VAL A 83 0.69 3.01 -22.00
N PRO A 84 0.42 2.19 -20.99
CA PRO A 84 0.80 2.52 -19.62
C PRO A 84 2.32 2.52 -19.48
N ARG A 85 2.84 3.55 -18.87
CA ARG A 85 4.23 3.70 -18.43
C ARG A 85 4.25 3.96 -16.93
N TYR A 86 5.34 3.65 -16.27
CA TYR A 86 5.41 3.67 -14.82
C TYR A 86 6.60 4.49 -14.35
N TYR A 87 6.35 5.43 -13.45
CA TYR A 87 7.38 6.01 -12.62
C TYR A 87 7.60 5.16 -11.38
N MET A 88 8.84 5.06 -10.94
CA MET A 88 9.23 4.25 -9.79
C MET A 88 9.73 5.13 -8.66
N TYR A 89 9.16 4.94 -7.48
CA TYR A 89 9.48 5.72 -6.29
C TYR A 89 9.77 4.82 -5.09
N ILE A 90 10.55 5.36 -4.14
CA ILE A 90 10.71 4.80 -2.79
C ILE A 90 10.24 5.85 -1.78
N ASP A 91 9.41 5.45 -0.83
CA ASP A 91 9.04 6.23 0.34
C ASP A 91 10.00 5.91 1.48
N PHE A 92 11.00 6.78 1.69
CA PHE A 92 11.95 6.66 2.80
C PHE A 92 11.41 7.17 4.15
N LYS A 93 10.15 7.65 4.20
CA LYS A 93 9.43 7.96 5.44
C LYS A 93 8.43 6.85 5.83
N ALA A 94 8.37 5.76 5.07
CA ALA A 94 7.52 4.63 5.43
C ALA A 94 7.94 4.07 6.80
N ASP A 95 6.98 3.51 7.53
CA ASP A 95 7.19 2.93 8.87
C ASP A 95 8.29 1.87 8.89
N ALA A 96 8.53 1.22 7.74
CA ALA A 96 9.62 0.29 7.54
C ALA A 96 11.01 0.88 7.84
N TYR A 97 11.20 2.19 7.63
CA TYR A 97 12.46 2.90 7.87
C TYR A 97 12.52 3.62 9.23
N THR A 98 11.40 3.68 9.93
CA THR A 98 11.27 4.25 11.28
C THR A 98 10.73 3.18 12.23
N PRO A 99 11.58 2.24 12.70
CA PRO A 99 11.11 1.17 13.55
C PRO A 99 10.56 1.73 14.87
N ALA A 100 9.37 1.28 15.26
CA ALA A 100 8.85 1.52 16.60
C ALA A 100 9.81 0.93 17.65
N LYS A 101 9.91 1.56 18.81
CA LYS A 101 10.70 1.01 19.94
C LYS A 101 10.25 -0.43 20.21
N GLY A 102 11.17 -1.40 20.11
CA GLY A 102 10.88 -2.83 20.31
C GLY A 102 10.49 -3.62 19.05
N ALA A 103 10.51 -3.03 17.86
CA ALA A 103 10.26 -3.77 16.64
C ALA A 103 11.33 -4.85 16.39
N LYS A 104 10.90 -6.10 16.21
CA LYS A 104 11.77 -7.28 15.98
C LYS A 104 12.59 -7.18 14.70
N TYR A 105 12.13 -6.40 13.73
CA TYR A 105 12.77 -6.24 12.42
C TYR A 105 12.93 -4.76 12.08
N ASN A 106 14.14 -4.40 11.67
CA ASN A 106 14.50 -3.09 11.18
C ASN A 106 14.87 -3.19 9.69
N TRP A 107 13.98 -2.81 8.81
CA TRP A 107 14.21 -2.84 7.37
C TRP A 107 15.28 -1.83 6.92
N LEU A 108 15.49 -0.78 7.72
CA LEU A 108 16.57 0.19 7.51
C LEU A 108 17.94 -0.47 7.63
N ASP A 109 18.12 -1.36 8.62
CA ASP A 109 19.38 -2.10 8.79
C ASP A 109 19.55 -3.12 7.67
N THR A 110 18.46 -3.79 7.26
CA THR A 110 18.47 -4.66 6.08
C THR A 110 18.91 -3.90 4.83
N PHE A 111 18.36 -2.71 4.60
CA PHE A 111 18.73 -1.88 3.45
C PHE A 111 20.20 -1.46 3.49
N LYS A 112 20.73 -1.09 4.66
CA LYS A 112 22.11 -0.63 4.80
C LYS A 112 23.13 -1.75 4.80
N THR A 113 22.85 -2.88 5.45
CA THR A 113 23.86 -3.87 5.86
C THR A 113 23.72 -5.21 5.17
N SER A 114 22.54 -5.56 4.62
CA SER A 114 22.33 -6.88 4.02
C SER A 114 23.12 -7.04 2.72
N LYS A 115 23.89 -8.11 2.62
CA LYS A 115 24.60 -8.47 1.37
C LYS A 115 23.65 -8.93 0.28
N LYS A 116 22.50 -9.52 0.65
CA LYS A 116 21.52 -10.10 -0.30
C LYS A 116 20.43 -9.11 -0.70
N ASP A 117 19.86 -8.39 0.26
CA ASP A 117 18.73 -7.48 0.08
C ASP A 117 19.08 -6.03 0.45
N GLY A 118 20.36 -5.67 0.40
CA GLY A 118 20.84 -4.34 0.72
C GLY A 118 20.97 -3.41 -0.47
N VAL A 119 21.33 -2.17 -0.18
CA VAL A 119 21.52 -1.11 -1.16
C VAL A 119 22.55 -1.46 -2.24
N ASP A 120 23.58 -2.23 -1.90
CA ASP A 120 24.62 -2.62 -2.86
C ASP A 120 24.08 -3.54 -3.94
N SER A 121 23.37 -4.60 -3.53
CA SER A 121 22.72 -5.52 -4.45
C SER A 121 21.68 -4.79 -5.30
N LEU A 122 20.85 -3.95 -4.68
CA LEU A 122 19.84 -3.16 -5.42
C LEU A 122 20.49 -2.24 -6.45
N ALA A 123 21.54 -1.51 -6.06
CA ALA A 123 22.28 -0.60 -6.93
C ALA A 123 22.90 -1.32 -8.14
N PHE A 124 23.45 -2.52 -7.92
CA PHE A 124 23.99 -3.36 -8.98
C PHE A 124 22.93 -3.76 -10.01
N TYR A 125 21.77 -4.29 -9.56
CA TYR A 125 20.71 -4.71 -10.47
C TYR A 125 20.05 -3.53 -11.19
N LEU A 126 19.84 -2.38 -10.52
CA LEU A 126 19.31 -1.17 -11.17
C LEU A 126 20.26 -0.64 -12.24
N SER A 127 21.55 -0.54 -11.94
CA SER A 127 22.57 -0.10 -12.88
C SER A 127 22.58 -0.98 -14.14
N ARG A 128 22.53 -2.29 -13.97
CA ARG A 128 22.52 -3.24 -15.09
C ARG A 128 21.26 -3.14 -15.96
N LYS A 129 20.10 -2.91 -15.33
CA LYS A 129 18.82 -2.85 -16.07
C LYS A 129 18.58 -1.50 -16.72
N LEU A 130 18.81 -0.41 -15.99
CA LEU A 130 18.44 0.94 -16.43
C LEU A 130 19.58 1.63 -17.21
N LYS A 131 20.84 1.25 -16.97
CA LYS A 131 22.05 1.70 -17.70
C LYS A 131 22.27 3.23 -17.70
N ASP A 132 21.66 3.95 -16.77
CA ASP A 132 21.78 5.41 -16.63
C ASP A 132 22.84 5.83 -15.61
N ARG A 133 23.20 4.95 -14.69
CA ARG A 133 24.18 5.18 -13.63
C ARG A 133 25.02 3.95 -13.34
N THR A 134 26.22 4.18 -12.81
CA THR A 134 27.07 3.10 -12.30
C THR A 134 26.51 2.53 -11.00
N PRO A 135 26.88 1.30 -10.59
CA PRO A 135 26.44 0.73 -9.30
C PRO A 135 26.78 1.62 -8.11
N ALA A 136 27.99 2.19 -8.07
CA ALA A 136 28.42 3.14 -7.04
C ALA A 136 27.57 4.43 -7.05
N GLY A 137 27.23 4.92 -8.24
CA GLY A 137 26.36 6.08 -8.43
C GLY A 137 24.95 5.83 -7.91
N TYR A 138 24.37 4.65 -8.20
CA TYR A 138 23.07 4.26 -7.65
C TYR A 138 23.08 4.14 -6.12
N LYS A 139 24.14 3.53 -5.57
CA LYS A 139 24.30 3.44 -4.10
C LYS A 139 24.30 4.81 -3.44
N ALA A 140 25.14 5.73 -3.93
CA ALA A 140 25.21 7.10 -3.42
C ALA A 140 23.88 7.83 -3.56
N TYR A 141 23.21 7.67 -4.71
CA TYR A 141 21.91 8.28 -4.98
C TYR A 141 20.82 7.80 -4.01
N LEU A 142 20.70 6.49 -3.80
CA LEU A 142 19.73 5.91 -2.88
C LEU A 142 20.00 6.28 -1.42
N LEU A 143 21.27 6.31 -1.01
CA LEU A 143 21.65 6.75 0.34
C LEU A 143 21.36 8.24 0.55
N LYS A 144 21.54 9.09 -0.47
CA LYS A 144 21.11 10.50 -0.44
C LYS A 144 19.62 10.62 -0.25
N GLY A 145 18.80 9.81 -0.96
CA GLY A 145 17.35 9.77 -0.78
C GLY A 145 16.95 9.37 0.63
N LEU A 146 17.62 8.37 1.20
CA LEU A 146 17.40 7.90 2.56
C LEU A 146 17.71 9.00 3.60
N SER A 147 18.85 9.70 3.47
CA SER A 147 19.21 10.80 4.38
C SER A 147 18.23 11.97 4.30
N GLY A 148 17.71 12.27 3.11
CA GLY A 148 16.70 13.30 2.88
C GLY A 148 15.29 12.94 3.36
N LYS A 149 15.04 11.70 3.78
CA LYS A 149 13.73 11.20 4.25
C LYS A 149 12.58 11.60 3.32
N SER A 150 12.78 11.48 2.01
CA SER A 150 11.77 11.83 1.01
C SER A 150 10.66 10.78 0.95
N ARG A 151 9.39 11.21 0.93
CA ARG A 151 8.25 10.30 0.69
C ARG A 151 8.11 9.86 -0.75
N GLN A 152 8.61 10.66 -1.68
CA GLN A 152 8.49 10.43 -3.11
C GLN A 152 9.87 10.56 -3.77
N PHE A 153 10.76 9.61 -3.42
CA PHE A 153 12.10 9.61 -4.00
C PHE A 153 12.11 8.82 -5.31
N PRO A 154 12.36 9.44 -6.46
CA PRO A 154 12.39 8.74 -7.73
C PRO A 154 13.62 7.82 -7.81
N ILE A 155 13.42 6.55 -8.12
CA ILE A 155 14.53 5.61 -8.38
C ILE A 155 15.17 5.90 -9.72
N TYR A 156 14.35 6.26 -10.69
CA TYR A 156 14.73 6.53 -12.07
C TYR A 156 13.98 7.77 -12.57
N ALA A 157 14.68 8.64 -13.28
CA ALA A 157 14.09 9.87 -13.81
C ALA A 157 13.12 9.61 -14.97
N GLY A 158 13.31 8.50 -15.69
CA GLY A 158 12.48 8.12 -16.82
C GLY A 158 11.27 7.26 -16.45
N LYS A 159 10.52 6.91 -17.47
CA LYS A 159 9.36 6.02 -17.39
C LYS A 159 9.79 4.62 -17.83
N VAL A 160 9.31 3.58 -17.16
CA VAL A 160 9.58 2.18 -17.53
C VAL A 160 8.34 1.51 -18.11
N SER A 161 8.54 0.49 -18.94
CA SER A 161 7.45 -0.34 -19.45
C SER A 161 6.92 -1.28 -18.36
N TYR A 162 5.75 -1.86 -18.56
CA TYR A 162 5.20 -2.86 -17.65
C TYR A 162 6.11 -4.10 -17.54
N SER A 163 6.70 -4.55 -18.65
CA SER A 163 7.63 -5.69 -18.65
C SER A 163 8.86 -5.41 -17.78
N ASP A 164 9.49 -4.24 -17.96
CA ASP A 164 10.65 -3.84 -17.17
C ASP A 164 10.28 -3.68 -15.69
N LEU A 165 9.12 -3.08 -15.41
CA LEU A 165 8.62 -2.96 -14.03
C LEU A 165 8.46 -4.32 -13.37
N LYS A 166 7.91 -5.31 -14.08
CA LYS A 166 7.73 -6.68 -13.57
C LYS A 166 9.06 -7.34 -13.20
N GLU A 167 10.11 -7.07 -13.98
CA GLU A 167 11.47 -7.53 -13.66
C GLU A 167 12.06 -6.77 -12.45
N ILE A 168 11.96 -5.45 -12.45
CA ILE A 168 12.52 -4.60 -11.39
C ILE A 168 11.87 -4.89 -10.04
N ARG A 169 10.58 -5.22 -10.00
CA ARG A 169 9.89 -5.65 -8.77
C ARG A 169 10.47 -6.92 -8.15
N LYS A 170 11.20 -7.73 -8.90
CA LYS A 170 11.89 -8.93 -8.39
C LYS A 170 13.28 -8.64 -7.81
N PHE A 171 13.79 -7.43 -7.99
CA PHE A 171 15.13 -7.06 -7.54
C PHE A 171 15.25 -7.12 -6.02
N PRO A 172 16.46 -7.36 -5.50
CA PRO A 172 16.73 -7.34 -4.07
C PRO A 172 16.14 -6.09 -3.44
N PHE A 173 15.65 -6.22 -2.24
CA PHE A 173 14.94 -5.19 -1.48
C PHE A 173 13.57 -4.78 -2.07
N LEU A 174 13.44 -4.49 -3.36
CA LEU A 174 12.16 -4.09 -3.98
C LEU A 174 11.12 -5.21 -3.95
N ARG A 175 11.57 -6.47 -4.04
CA ARG A 175 10.71 -7.67 -3.93
C ARG A 175 9.96 -7.80 -2.60
N LEU A 176 10.40 -7.08 -1.56
CA LEU A 176 9.77 -7.08 -0.25
C LEU A 176 8.43 -6.33 -0.22
N GLY A 177 8.11 -5.62 -1.30
CA GLY A 177 6.85 -4.91 -1.48
C GLY A 177 6.77 -3.58 -0.74
N ARG A 178 5.67 -2.86 -0.97
CA ARG A 178 5.49 -1.48 -0.53
C ARG A 178 5.71 -1.26 0.97
N TYR A 179 5.18 -2.14 1.81
CA TYR A 179 5.22 -1.96 3.27
C TYR A 179 6.61 -2.17 3.88
N LYS A 180 7.48 -2.97 3.24
CA LYS A 180 8.81 -3.30 3.76
C LYS A 180 9.93 -2.53 3.07
N SER A 181 9.79 -2.26 1.77
CA SER A 181 10.79 -1.52 0.99
C SER A 181 10.39 -0.07 0.71
N GLY A 182 9.17 0.34 1.00
CA GLY A 182 8.67 1.65 0.60
C GLY A 182 8.49 1.81 -0.91
N PHE A 183 8.72 0.77 -1.70
CA PHE A 183 8.66 0.84 -3.17
C PHE A 183 7.21 0.93 -3.67
N TYR A 184 6.94 1.92 -4.48
CA TYR A 184 5.66 2.06 -5.17
C TYR A 184 5.84 2.66 -6.56
N THR A 185 4.80 2.54 -7.38
CA THR A 185 4.80 3.01 -8.75
C THR A 185 3.62 3.92 -9.01
N LYS A 186 3.82 4.94 -9.84
CA LYS A 186 2.75 5.80 -10.35
C LYS A 186 2.59 5.50 -11.83
N GLU A 187 1.40 5.09 -12.23
CA GLU A 187 1.06 4.83 -13.61
C GLU A 187 0.79 6.15 -14.35
N MET A 188 1.25 6.22 -15.58
CA MET A 188 0.97 7.30 -16.50
C MET A 188 0.70 6.72 -17.88
N VAL A 189 -0.31 7.21 -18.54
CA VAL A 189 -0.64 6.80 -19.92
C VAL A 189 0.15 7.66 -20.90
N GLN A 190 0.94 7.02 -21.75
CA GLN A 190 1.71 7.68 -22.80
C GLN A 190 1.17 7.31 -24.16
N ARG A 191 0.93 8.31 -25.01
CA ARG A 191 0.56 8.08 -26.40
C ARG A 191 1.77 7.58 -27.18
N GLN A 192 1.62 6.46 -27.86
CA GLN A 192 2.64 5.87 -28.73
C GLN A 192 2.13 5.83 -30.16
N LYS A 193 2.97 6.24 -31.09
CA LYS A 193 2.74 6.20 -32.54
C LYS A 193 3.74 5.19 -33.15
N PRO A 194 3.33 3.94 -33.46
CA PRO A 194 4.25 2.90 -33.93
C PRO A 194 4.95 3.28 -35.22
N PHE A 195 4.31 4.05 -36.10
CA PHE A 195 4.87 4.52 -37.38
C PHE A 195 5.49 5.92 -37.30
N GLY A 196 5.86 6.39 -36.11
CA GLY A 196 6.57 7.64 -35.91
C GLY A 196 5.82 8.86 -36.45
N THR A 197 6.39 9.54 -37.42
CA THR A 197 5.84 10.79 -37.99
C THR A 197 4.74 10.58 -39.01
N LEU A 198 4.46 9.32 -39.42
CA LEU A 198 3.43 9.02 -40.41
C LEU A 198 2.06 9.54 -39.90
N ALA A 199 1.40 10.35 -40.71
CA ALA A 199 0.12 10.98 -40.42
C ALA A 199 0.10 11.79 -39.09
N SER A 200 1.25 12.30 -38.64
CA SER A 200 1.37 13.00 -37.36
C SER A 200 0.46 14.23 -37.28
N ARG A 201 0.27 14.96 -38.38
CA ARG A 201 -0.63 16.11 -38.46
C ARG A 201 -2.10 15.73 -38.32
N THR A 202 -2.50 14.59 -38.88
CA THR A 202 -3.88 14.07 -38.81
C THR A 202 -4.19 13.47 -37.43
N ILE A 203 -3.25 12.71 -36.87
CA ILE A 203 -3.38 12.07 -35.55
C ILE A 203 -3.25 13.10 -34.44
N GLY A 204 -2.48 14.18 -34.68
CA GLY A 204 -2.18 15.21 -33.69
C GLY A 204 -1.20 14.74 -32.61
N ASP A 205 -0.74 15.70 -31.84
CA ASP A 205 0.09 15.49 -30.63
C ASP A 205 -0.58 16.09 -29.40
N ILE A 206 -0.18 15.61 -28.25
CA ILE A 206 -0.61 16.19 -26.97
C ILE A 206 0.47 17.20 -26.58
N TYR A 207 0.14 18.45 -26.65
CA TYR A 207 0.95 19.53 -26.12
C TYR A 207 0.53 19.79 -24.68
N GLY A 208 1.41 19.49 -23.74
CA GLY A 208 1.21 19.64 -22.31
C GLY A 208 0.83 18.31 -21.63
N GLU A 209 1.65 17.88 -20.68
CA GLU A 209 1.26 16.89 -19.70
C GLU A 209 0.28 17.57 -18.77
N ILE A 210 -0.97 17.14 -18.76
CA ILE A 210 -1.93 17.54 -17.73
C ILE A 210 -1.53 16.73 -16.49
N GLU A 211 -0.80 17.38 -15.57
CA GLU A 211 -0.46 16.82 -14.26
C GLU A 211 -1.70 16.59 -13.37
#